data_f7b335763e0fa905a1eb20610bded52e
#
_entry.id   f7b335763e0fa905a1eb20610bded52e
#
_cell.length_a   1.000
_cell.length_b   1.000
_cell.length_c   1.000
_cell.angle_alpha   90.00
_cell.angle_beta   90.00
_cell.angle_gamma   90.00
#
_symmetry.space_group_name_H-M   'P 1'
#
loop_
_entity.id
_entity.type
_entity.pdbx_description
1 polymer ?
#
loop_
_entity_poly.entity_id
_entity_poly.type
_entity_poly.pdbx_seq_one_letter_code
_entity_poly.pdbx_strand_id
1 'polypeptide(L)'
;MLQVLGGHKRLCNGVTRRDLLTVGGLSLCGVGAPTLIPSLVGAEPTVGKADDVALPGFGRAKNVILLYLFGGPSQLETLDMKPQAPVEIRGKLQPIDSTLPGLHLCEHLPNMARVMDRVTVVRSLTHPWNFHGMQYATTGSPEGSVPLEETLGHPQHQPFLGSVVNYFDQQRQGSKPHGAIPDNLMLPFLLSSRRSAARYTAPSAMYLGSRFDPIWTEFRGEATHSAVRRSHGPAAEFRDPYLGVQRDCRFLIAAEADLPNDFSLDRLNRRRSLLDQLETLRRNLDQQAGRSVLDQKRELAFSLLDSKAIRTAFDLEQEPAKLRDEYGLTLFGQSTLQARRLVEAGCRFVTVVWDEFGQLNAGWDTHVDHYNRLTGELLPGLDLAFSTLIRDLEARGMLDDALVLVMNEMGRTPRFEGEGRGHWGRAYSNFFAGAGLKRGNIIGRTDAIGATVADRPLTAKDVLATIYHLIGINPNSTLDDRLNRPVPLCHDGKVIPEMLA
;
A
#
# COMPACT_ATOMS: atom_id res chain seq x y z
N MET A 1 -37.44 34.70 -22.31
CA MET A 1 -36.25 35.34 -21.69
C MET A 1 -36.31 35.12 -20.21
N LEU A 2 -35.42 34.33 -19.66
CA LEU A 2 -35.32 34.12 -18.22
C LEU A 2 -34.53 35.30 -17.62
N GLN A 3 -35.14 36.06 -16.76
CA GLN A 3 -34.49 37.18 -16.07
C GLN A 3 -34.04 36.68 -14.67
N VAL A 4 -32.73 36.58 -14.45
CA VAL A 4 -32.16 36.26 -13.13
C VAL A 4 -31.87 37.58 -12.42
N LEU A 5 -32.67 37.90 -11.40
CA LEU A 5 -32.53 39.08 -10.56
C LEU A 5 -31.49 38.79 -9.44
N GLY A 6 -30.33 39.39 -9.53
CA GLY A 6 -29.28 39.32 -8.50
C GLY A 6 -28.33 40.52 -8.60
N GLY A 7 -27.77 40.97 -7.48
CA GLY A 7 -26.89 42.16 -7.42
C GLY A 7 -25.58 41.99 -8.18
N HIS A 8 -25.02 43.06 -8.70
CA HIS A 8 -23.77 43.11 -9.46
C HIS A 8 -22.57 42.72 -8.57
N LYS A 9 -22.07 41.47 -8.73
CA LYS A 9 -20.76 41.08 -8.21
C LYS A 9 -19.80 40.79 -9.39
N ARG A 10 -18.69 41.52 -9.45
CA ARG A 10 -17.59 41.28 -10.42
C ARG A 10 -16.66 40.21 -9.92
N LEU A 11 -16.17 39.37 -10.81
CA LEU A 11 -15.08 38.42 -10.55
C LEU A 11 -13.74 39.18 -10.57
N CYS A 12 -12.69 38.61 -9.99
CA CYS A 12 -11.36 39.25 -9.85
C CYS A 12 -10.71 39.67 -11.17
N ASN A 13 -11.17 39.13 -12.30
CA ASN A 13 -10.75 39.44 -13.67
C ASN A 13 -11.61 40.51 -14.37
N GLY A 14 -12.54 41.16 -13.64
CA GLY A 14 -13.38 42.23 -14.18
C GLY A 14 -14.65 41.78 -14.92
N VAL A 15 -14.84 40.48 -15.17
CA VAL A 15 -16.02 39.93 -15.87
C VAL A 15 -17.18 39.73 -14.89
N THR A 16 -18.41 40.07 -15.31
CA THR A 16 -19.58 39.83 -14.48
C THR A 16 -20.19 38.44 -14.73
N ARG A 17 -20.89 37.86 -13.73
CA ARG A 17 -21.62 36.59 -13.90
C ARG A 17 -22.65 36.65 -15.05
N ARG A 18 -23.16 37.83 -15.36
CA ARG A 18 -24.10 38.05 -16.44
C ARG A 18 -23.43 37.92 -17.81
N ASP A 19 -22.20 38.43 -17.92
CA ASP A 19 -21.41 38.30 -19.14
C ASP A 19 -21.08 36.84 -19.44
N LEU A 20 -20.78 36.06 -18.39
CA LEU A 20 -20.54 34.61 -18.52
C LEU A 20 -21.79 33.85 -18.97
N LEU A 21 -22.96 34.16 -18.41
CA LEU A 21 -24.25 33.55 -18.80
C LEU A 21 -24.68 33.96 -20.21
N THR A 22 -24.37 35.17 -20.63
CA THR A 22 -24.68 35.66 -21.98
C THR A 22 -23.84 34.93 -23.03
N VAL A 23 -22.55 34.72 -22.77
CA VAL A 23 -21.66 33.94 -23.68
C VAL A 23 -22.10 32.47 -23.71
N GLY A 24 -22.43 31.85 -22.59
CA GLY A 24 -22.95 30.48 -22.53
C GLY A 24 -24.30 30.30 -23.23
N GLY A 25 -25.19 31.30 -23.16
CA GLY A 25 -26.51 31.28 -23.81
C GLY A 25 -26.40 31.39 -25.32
N LEU A 26 -25.44 32.16 -25.84
CA LEU A 26 -25.18 32.27 -27.29
C LEU A 26 -24.62 31.00 -27.93
N SER A 27 -23.83 30.24 -27.15
CA SER A 27 -23.31 28.92 -27.60
C SER A 27 -24.42 27.88 -27.75
N LEU A 28 -25.50 27.96 -26.95
CA LEU A 28 -26.66 27.07 -27.04
C LEU A 28 -27.58 27.41 -28.24
N CYS A 29 -27.49 28.62 -28.78
CA CYS A 29 -28.31 29.07 -29.93
C CYS A 29 -27.62 28.89 -31.29
N GLY A 30 -26.50 28.20 -31.39
CA GLY A 30 -25.88 27.77 -32.64
C GLY A 30 -25.24 28.90 -33.48
N VAL A 31 -24.99 30.07 -32.89
CA VAL A 31 -24.21 31.13 -33.56
C VAL A 31 -22.74 30.91 -33.29
N GLY A 32 -22.08 30.10 -34.12
CA GLY A 32 -20.66 29.81 -34.05
C GLY A 32 -19.81 31.04 -34.37
N ALA A 33 -19.00 31.44 -33.40
CA ALA A 33 -17.75 32.15 -33.69
C ALA A 33 -16.62 31.12 -33.54
N PRO A 34 -15.98 30.67 -34.60
CA PRO A 34 -14.78 29.88 -34.50
C PRO A 34 -13.65 30.82 -34.09
N THR A 35 -12.89 30.49 -33.09
CA THR A 35 -11.58 31.07 -32.75
C THR A 35 -11.44 31.95 -31.51
N LEU A 36 -12.04 31.65 -30.35
CA LEU A 36 -11.56 32.28 -29.10
C LEU A 36 -11.81 31.44 -27.83
N ILE A 37 -11.89 30.13 -27.95
CA ILE A 37 -11.78 29.24 -26.79
C ILE A 37 -10.51 28.40 -27.01
N PRO A 38 -9.43 28.63 -26.27
CA PRO A 38 -8.40 27.59 -26.18
C PRO A 38 -9.11 26.31 -25.70
N SER A 39 -8.97 25.25 -26.45
CA SER A 39 -9.53 23.94 -26.13
C SER A 39 -9.27 23.64 -24.66
N LEU A 40 -10.34 23.60 -23.85
CA LEU A 40 -10.37 22.88 -22.59
C LEU A 40 -10.42 21.36 -22.89
N VAL A 41 -9.52 20.92 -23.76
CA VAL A 41 -9.09 19.54 -23.81
C VAL A 41 -8.23 19.38 -22.58
N GLY A 42 -8.60 18.44 -21.73
CA GLY A 42 -7.95 18.16 -20.45
C GLY A 42 -6.44 18.30 -20.58
N ALA A 43 -5.83 19.05 -19.69
CA ALA A 43 -4.38 19.12 -19.62
C ALA A 43 -3.89 17.66 -19.52
N GLU A 44 -3.19 17.19 -20.54
CA GLU A 44 -2.45 15.95 -20.41
C GLU A 44 -1.64 16.07 -19.11
N PRO A 45 -1.65 15.05 -18.25
CA PRO A 45 -0.79 15.07 -17.09
C PRO A 45 0.60 15.40 -17.62
N THR A 46 1.17 16.51 -17.19
CA THR A 46 2.51 16.90 -17.62
C THR A 46 3.45 15.81 -17.14
N VAL A 47 3.66 14.82 -17.99
CA VAL A 47 4.78 13.89 -17.84
C VAL A 47 5.99 14.82 -17.92
N GLY A 48 6.58 15.10 -16.77
CA GLY A 48 7.75 15.97 -16.66
C GLY A 48 8.73 15.59 -17.75
N LYS A 49 9.25 16.59 -18.47
CA LYS A 49 10.24 16.36 -19.53
C LYS A 49 11.37 15.52 -18.94
N ALA A 50 11.90 14.60 -19.74
CA ALA A 50 12.97 13.66 -19.39
C ALA A 50 14.23 14.31 -18.77
N ASP A 51 14.35 15.62 -18.79
CA ASP A 51 15.51 16.39 -18.32
C ASP A 51 15.68 16.45 -16.79
N ASP A 52 14.64 16.09 -15.99
CA ASP A 52 14.72 16.06 -14.53
C ASP A 52 15.17 14.70 -13.96
N VAL A 53 15.52 13.72 -14.79
CA VAL A 53 15.80 12.34 -14.37
C VAL A 53 17.32 12.05 -14.46
N ALA A 54 18.14 12.86 -13.81
CA ALA A 54 19.59 12.64 -13.77
C ALA A 54 20.03 11.54 -12.77
N LEU A 55 19.10 11.06 -11.90
CA LEU A 55 19.41 10.06 -10.88
C LEU A 55 19.32 8.62 -11.44
N PRO A 56 20.19 7.69 -11.02
CA PRO A 56 20.16 6.31 -11.46
C PRO A 56 18.88 5.58 -11.01
N GLY A 57 18.57 4.45 -11.64
CA GLY A 57 17.50 3.57 -11.20
C GLY A 57 16.07 3.96 -11.63
N PHE A 58 15.88 5.05 -12.38
CA PHE A 58 14.55 5.44 -12.85
C PHE A 58 13.89 4.34 -13.70
N GLY A 59 12.70 3.90 -13.27
CA GLY A 59 11.91 2.88 -13.97
C GLY A 59 12.48 1.46 -13.93
N ARG A 60 13.44 1.18 -13.05
CA ARG A 60 14.03 -0.17 -12.91
C ARG A 60 13.04 -1.17 -12.32
N ALA A 61 12.12 -0.73 -11.47
CA ALA A 61 11.15 -1.59 -10.83
C ALA A 61 9.98 -1.93 -11.77
N LYS A 62 9.89 -3.20 -12.17
CA LYS A 62 8.77 -3.72 -12.96
C LYS A 62 7.57 -4.08 -12.09
N ASN A 63 7.82 -4.54 -10.87
CA ASN A 63 6.80 -4.97 -9.93
C ASN A 63 7.14 -4.50 -8.53
N VAL A 64 6.13 -4.39 -7.67
CA VAL A 64 6.27 -3.97 -6.27
C VAL A 64 5.59 -4.97 -5.34
N ILE A 65 6.30 -5.36 -4.29
CA ILE A 65 5.73 -6.06 -3.13
C ILE A 65 5.90 -5.14 -1.92
N LEU A 66 4.81 -4.63 -1.39
CA LEU A 66 4.78 -3.85 -0.16
C LEU A 66 4.35 -4.74 1.01
N LEU A 67 5.25 -4.98 1.96
CA LEU A 67 4.94 -5.56 3.25
C LEU A 67 4.72 -4.41 4.23
N TYR A 68 3.47 -4.18 4.62
CA TYR A 68 3.10 -3.11 5.53
C TYR A 68 2.88 -3.66 6.93
N LEU A 69 3.72 -3.25 7.88
CA LEU A 69 3.70 -3.70 9.26
C LEU A 69 2.87 -2.74 10.11
N PHE A 70 1.55 -2.93 10.07
CA PHE A 70 0.60 -2.05 10.75
C PHE A 70 0.75 -2.11 12.27
N GLY A 71 0.85 -0.95 12.88
CA GLY A 71 0.99 -0.80 14.32
C GLY A 71 2.34 -0.26 14.78
N GLY A 72 3.33 -0.14 13.89
CA GLY A 72 4.62 0.47 14.19
C GLY A 72 5.60 -0.43 14.94
N PRO A 73 6.38 -1.25 14.23
CA PRO A 73 7.47 -2.04 14.84
C PRO A 73 8.44 -1.16 15.62
N SER A 74 8.81 -1.60 16.82
CA SER A 74 9.81 -0.90 17.63
C SER A 74 11.17 -0.93 16.94
N GLN A 75 11.72 0.24 16.66
CA GLN A 75 13.08 0.38 16.12
C GLN A 75 14.12 -0.24 17.06
N LEU A 76 13.90 -0.19 18.38
CA LEU A 76 14.82 -0.67 19.40
C LEU A 76 14.87 -2.20 19.51
N GLU A 77 13.84 -2.90 19.10
CA GLU A 77 13.78 -4.36 19.08
C GLU A 77 13.86 -4.94 17.65
N THR A 78 14.19 -4.11 16.63
CA THR A 78 14.34 -4.57 15.25
C THR A 78 15.66 -4.13 14.61
N LEU A 79 15.72 -2.94 14.02
CA LEU A 79 16.81 -2.49 13.12
C LEU A 79 17.73 -1.42 13.70
N ASP A 80 17.39 -0.86 14.86
CA ASP A 80 18.14 0.24 15.46
C ASP A 80 18.35 -0.01 16.96
N MET A 81 18.77 -1.23 17.30
CA MET A 81 19.07 -1.65 18.67
C MET A 81 20.15 -0.76 19.27
N LYS A 82 19.97 -0.43 20.56
CA LYS A 82 20.88 0.43 21.34
C LYS A 82 21.49 -0.34 22.51
N PRO A 83 22.42 -1.28 22.26
CA PRO A 83 22.94 -2.16 23.32
C PRO A 83 23.66 -1.41 24.44
N GLN A 84 24.14 -0.20 24.17
CA GLN A 84 24.81 0.64 25.16
C GLN A 84 23.84 1.57 25.93
N ALA A 85 22.57 1.62 25.55
CA ALA A 85 21.58 2.41 26.27
C ALA A 85 21.25 1.77 27.63
N PRO A 86 20.73 2.54 28.60
CA PRO A 86 20.23 2.00 29.87
C PRO A 86 19.18 0.89 29.65
N VAL A 87 19.08 -0.04 30.61
CA VAL A 87 18.22 -1.23 30.46
C VAL A 87 16.74 -0.88 30.25
N GLU A 88 16.28 0.22 30.83
CA GLU A 88 14.92 0.77 30.66
C GLU A 88 14.64 1.30 29.24
N ILE A 89 15.69 1.45 28.42
CA ILE A 89 15.62 1.84 27.01
C ILE A 89 15.84 0.62 26.11
N ARG A 90 17.01 -0.03 26.25
CA ARG A 90 17.42 -1.12 25.35
C ARG A 90 16.62 -2.40 25.50
N GLY A 91 15.91 -2.55 26.62
CA GLY A 91 15.07 -3.71 26.89
C GLY A 91 15.87 -5.00 27.16
N LYS A 92 15.21 -6.15 26.93
CA LYS A 92 15.75 -7.48 27.28
C LYS A 92 16.38 -8.21 26.11
N LEU A 93 15.97 -7.89 24.86
CA LEU A 93 16.40 -8.62 23.66
C LEU A 93 17.85 -8.25 23.30
N GLN A 94 18.58 -9.23 22.79
CA GLN A 94 19.99 -9.10 22.50
C GLN A 94 20.23 -8.83 21.01
N PRO A 95 21.23 -7.99 20.67
CA PRO A 95 21.64 -7.79 19.29
C PRO A 95 22.44 -8.98 18.77
N ILE A 96 22.22 -9.34 17.52
CA ILE A 96 23.07 -10.25 16.73
C ILE A 96 23.65 -9.51 15.53
N ASP A 97 24.82 -9.95 15.06
CA ASP A 97 25.45 -9.43 13.86
C ASP A 97 24.66 -9.84 12.61
N SER A 98 24.64 -8.97 11.62
CA SER A 98 24.08 -9.25 10.30
C SER A 98 25.15 -9.31 9.22
N THR A 99 24.77 -9.77 8.00
CA THR A 99 25.65 -9.70 6.82
C THR A 99 25.94 -8.27 6.36
N LEU A 100 25.24 -7.27 6.91
CA LEU A 100 25.50 -5.86 6.65
C LEU A 100 26.34 -5.28 7.80
N PRO A 101 27.64 -4.94 7.57
CA PRO A 101 28.50 -4.40 8.60
C PRO A 101 27.93 -3.14 9.25
N GLY A 102 27.95 -3.09 10.59
CA GLY A 102 27.41 -1.97 11.37
C GLY A 102 25.89 -2.00 11.58
N LEU A 103 25.20 -3.04 11.11
CA LEU A 103 23.81 -3.30 11.44
C LEU A 103 23.68 -4.51 12.35
N HIS A 104 23.18 -4.27 13.55
CA HIS A 104 22.79 -5.33 14.48
C HIS A 104 21.27 -5.46 14.48
N LEU A 105 20.80 -6.68 14.44
CA LEU A 105 19.36 -7.04 14.52
C LEU A 105 19.07 -7.72 15.85
N CYS A 106 17.79 -7.80 16.19
CA CYS A 106 17.34 -8.58 17.32
C CYS A 106 17.66 -10.09 17.13
N GLU A 107 18.02 -10.78 18.22
CA GLU A 107 18.29 -12.22 18.24
C GLU A 107 17.17 -13.10 17.67
N HIS A 108 15.93 -12.60 17.62
CA HIS A 108 14.78 -13.28 17.02
C HIS A 108 14.62 -13.02 15.51
N LEU A 109 15.63 -12.39 14.85
CA LEU A 109 15.69 -12.14 13.41
C LEU A 109 16.90 -12.81 12.75
N PRO A 110 17.23 -14.10 13.04
CA PRO A 110 18.47 -14.74 12.61
C PRO A 110 18.52 -15.01 11.09
N ASN A 111 17.38 -15.28 10.44
CA ASN A 111 17.32 -15.50 9.00
C ASN A 111 17.38 -14.18 8.25
N MET A 112 16.70 -13.14 8.75
CA MET A 112 16.77 -11.80 8.22
C MET A 112 18.19 -11.25 8.29
N ALA A 113 18.93 -11.49 9.38
CA ALA A 113 20.32 -11.08 9.55
C ALA A 113 21.23 -11.60 8.40
N ARG A 114 20.91 -12.76 7.82
CA ARG A 114 21.68 -13.38 6.73
C ARG A 114 21.43 -12.79 5.33
N VAL A 115 20.44 -11.94 5.17
CA VAL A 115 20.07 -11.35 3.86
C VAL A 115 20.20 -9.82 3.83
N MET A 116 20.72 -9.21 4.92
CA MET A 116 20.82 -7.76 5.03
C MET A 116 21.82 -7.13 4.06
N ASP A 117 22.76 -7.88 3.53
CA ASP A 117 23.65 -7.46 2.44
C ASP A 117 22.94 -7.17 1.11
N ARG A 118 21.66 -7.55 0.97
CA ARG A 118 20.78 -7.24 -0.18
C ARG A 118 19.85 -6.08 0.09
N VAL A 119 19.86 -5.53 1.28
CA VAL A 119 18.85 -4.61 1.80
C VAL A 119 19.41 -3.21 1.98
N THR A 120 18.63 -2.18 1.65
CA THR A 120 18.84 -0.80 2.09
C THR A 120 17.96 -0.52 3.29
N VAL A 121 18.54 -0.09 4.40
CA VAL A 121 17.84 0.25 5.64
C VAL A 121 17.85 1.77 5.83
N VAL A 122 16.68 2.35 6.05
CA VAL A 122 16.51 3.75 6.42
C VAL A 122 16.12 3.82 7.90
N ARG A 123 17.03 4.31 8.76
CA ARG A 123 16.84 4.41 10.23
C ARG A 123 16.52 5.80 10.72
N SER A 124 16.27 6.72 9.81
CA SER A 124 16.12 8.14 10.12
C SER A 124 14.79 8.72 9.68
N LEU A 125 13.75 7.89 9.61
CA LEU A 125 12.42 8.37 9.35
C LEU A 125 11.86 9.09 10.57
N THR A 126 11.19 10.21 10.31
CA THR A 126 10.66 11.06 11.38
C THR A 126 9.43 11.83 10.94
N HIS A 127 8.48 11.98 11.86
CA HIS A 127 7.35 12.92 11.78
C HIS A 127 6.86 13.27 13.19
N PRO A 128 6.06 14.34 13.37
CA PRO A 128 5.64 14.79 14.71
C PRO A 128 4.46 14.01 15.31
N TRP A 129 3.80 13.12 14.55
CA TRP A 129 2.54 12.48 14.94
C TRP A 129 2.78 11.14 15.64
N ASN A 130 1.88 10.80 16.57
CA ASN A 130 1.92 9.57 17.35
C ASN A 130 0.55 8.89 17.31
N PHE A 131 0.11 8.44 16.13
CA PHE A 131 -1.14 7.71 15.91
C PHE A 131 -1.00 6.73 14.75
N HIS A 132 -1.87 5.72 14.70
CA HIS A 132 -1.90 4.72 13.65
C HIS A 132 -2.51 5.22 12.37
N GLY A 133 -2.09 4.61 11.26
CA GLY A 133 -2.72 4.72 9.97
C GLY A 133 -1.77 4.51 8.80
N MET A 134 -2.34 4.23 7.64
CA MET A 134 -1.58 4.02 6.41
C MET A 134 -1.54 5.27 5.52
N GLN A 135 -2.44 6.26 5.73
CA GLN A 135 -2.60 7.37 4.80
C GLN A 135 -1.31 8.19 4.68
N TYR A 136 -0.78 8.68 5.81
CA TYR A 136 0.47 9.44 5.80
C TYR A 136 1.63 8.64 5.17
N ALA A 137 1.80 7.40 5.59
CA ALA A 137 2.95 6.58 5.18
C ALA A 137 2.91 6.16 3.70
N THR A 138 1.73 6.10 3.08
CA THR A 138 1.56 5.48 1.75
C THR A 138 0.94 6.37 0.68
N THR A 139 0.62 7.63 0.99
CA THR A 139 -0.06 8.52 0.04
C THR A 139 0.68 9.80 -0.28
N GLY A 140 1.77 10.13 0.44
CA GLY A 140 2.46 11.41 0.29
C GLY A 140 1.71 12.60 0.87
N SER A 141 0.68 12.39 1.70
CA SER A 141 -0.04 13.46 2.38
C SER A 141 0.93 14.40 3.11
N PRO A 142 0.75 15.74 3.01
CA PRO A 142 1.64 16.70 3.68
C PRO A 142 1.50 16.65 5.21
N GLU A 143 0.35 16.21 5.70
CA GLU A 143 0.00 16.16 7.11
C GLU A 143 -0.62 14.82 7.49
N GLY A 144 -0.39 14.39 8.73
CA GLY A 144 -1.09 13.28 9.37
C GLY A 144 -2.04 13.82 10.45
N SER A 145 -3.19 13.22 10.58
CA SER A 145 -4.13 13.48 11.67
C SER A 145 -5.02 12.27 11.93
N VAL A 146 -5.51 12.13 13.17
CA VAL A 146 -6.45 11.04 13.51
C VAL A 146 -7.68 11.06 12.61
N PRO A 147 -8.33 12.20 12.29
CA PRO A 147 -9.43 12.21 11.34
C PRO A 147 -9.07 11.69 9.94
N LEU A 148 -7.86 11.96 9.44
CA LEU A 148 -7.41 11.41 8.15
C LEU A 148 -7.28 9.89 8.20
N GLU A 149 -6.83 9.32 9.30
CA GLU A 149 -6.60 7.89 9.41
C GLU A 149 -7.89 7.09 9.71
N GLU A 150 -8.88 7.71 10.36
CA GLU A 150 -10.07 7.02 10.85
C GLU A 150 -11.38 7.38 10.11
N THR A 151 -11.41 8.48 9.34
CA THR A 151 -12.63 8.91 8.64
C THR A 151 -12.64 8.41 7.19
N LEU A 152 -13.50 7.44 6.88
CA LEU A 152 -13.67 6.97 5.51
C LEU A 152 -14.07 8.11 4.57
N GLY A 153 -13.35 8.24 3.45
CA GLY A 153 -13.66 9.23 2.42
C GLY A 153 -13.39 10.67 2.84
N HIS A 154 -12.50 10.91 3.81
CA HIS A 154 -12.12 12.26 4.23
C HIS A 154 -11.68 13.10 3.00
N PRO A 155 -12.15 14.37 2.87
CA PRO A 155 -11.89 15.17 1.66
C PRO A 155 -10.42 15.40 1.32
N GLN A 156 -9.53 15.34 2.31
CA GLN A 156 -8.10 15.55 2.17
C GLN A 156 -7.31 14.25 1.91
N HIS A 157 -7.98 13.10 1.83
CA HIS A 157 -7.29 11.87 1.48
C HIS A 157 -6.62 11.97 0.11
N GLN A 158 -5.37 11.54 0.07
CA GLN A 158 -4.60 11.36 -1.16
C GLN A 158 -4.74 9.92 -1.67
N PRO A 159 -4.54 9.68 -2.98
CA PRO A 159 -4.57 8.34 -3.52
C PRO A 159 -3.44 7.46 -2.95
N PHE A 160 -3.77 6.20 -2.69
CA PHE A 160 -2.80 5.19 -2.27
C PHE A 160 -1.72 4.96 -3.34
N LEU A 161 -0.48 4.75 -2.92
CA LEU A 161 0.68 4.50 -3.76
C LEU A 161 0.40 3.50 -4.90
N GLY A 162 -0.16 2.32 -4.61
CA GLY A 162 -0.49 1.31 -5.63
C GLY A 162 -1.56 1.78 -6.63
N SER A 163 -2.50 2.61 -6.18
CA SER A 163 -3.52 3.22 -7.05
C SER A 163 -2.92 4.26 -7.98
N VAL A 164 -1.95 5.04 -7.50
CA VAL A 164 -1.19 5.99 -8.33
C VAL A 164 -0.38 5.26 -9.40
N VAL A 165 0.30 4.17 -9.03
CA VAL A 165 1.06 3.34 -9.98
C VAL A 165 0.13 2.82 -11.08
N ASN A 166 -0.99 2.23 -10.72
CA ASN A 166 -1.98 1.73 -11.66
C ASN A 166 -2.54 2.85 -12.57
N TYR A 167 -2.79 4.05 -12.02
CA TYR A 167 -3.23 5.21 -12.81
C TYR A 167 -2.19 5.60 -13.86
N PHE A 168 -0.93 5.80 -13.50
CA PHE A 168 0.12 6.20 -14.45
C PHE A 168 0.42 5.12 -15.47
N ASP A 169 0.39 3.85 -15.10
CA ASP A 169 0.60 2.75 -16.04
C ASP A 169 -0.52 2.67 -17.08
N GLN A 170 -1.78 2.89 -16.69
CA GLN A 170 -2.89 2.98 -17.64
C GLN A 170 -2.79 4.20 -18.56
N GLN A 171 -2.30 5.35 -18.08
CA GLN A 171 -2.08 6.52 -18.93
C GLN A 171 -1.00 6.26 -20.00
N ARG A 172 0.05 5.51 -19.66
CA ARG A 172 1.14 5.18 -20.61
C ARG A 172 0.75 4.17 -21.67
N GLN A 173 -0.09 3.22 -21.33
CA GLN A 173 -0.41 2.07 -22.21
C GLN A 173 -1.76 2.18 -22.90
N GLY A 174 -2.54 3.21 -22.58
CA GLY A 174 -3.96 3.23 -22.91
C GLY A 174 -4.73 2.23 -22.03
N SER A 175 -6.02 2.10 -22.27
CA SER A 175 -6.93 1.29 -21.44
C SER A 175 -6.71 -0.25 -21.53
N LYS A 176 -5.55 -0.70 -21.97
CA LYS A 176 -5.24 -2.15 -22.02
C LYS A 176 -4.71 -2.61 -20.68
N PRO A 177 -5.31 -3.63 -20.04
CA PRO A 177 -4.75 -4.23 -18.83
C PRO A 177 -3.37 -4.84 -19.13
N HIS A 178 -2.43 -4.80 -18.17
CA HIS A 178 -1.09 -5.37 -18.29
C HIS A 178 -1.10 -6.89 -18.51
N GLY A 179 -2.15 -7.57 -18.07
CA GLY A 179 -2.27 -9.02 -18.14
C GLY A 179 -3.63 -9.51 -17.71
N ALA A 180 -3.72 -10.81 -17.50
CA ALA A 180 -4.92 -11.46 -16.99
C ALA A 180 -5.14 -11.23 -15.47
N ILE A 181 -4.11 -10.72 -14.76
CA ILE A 181 -4.11 -10.51 -13.31
C ILE A 181 -4.27 -9.01 -13.04
N PRO A 182 -5.07 -8.62 -12.01
CA PRO A 182 -5.20 -7.22 -11.62
C PRO A 182 -3.85 -6.60 -11.23
N ASP A 183 -3.67 -5.32 -11.60
CA ASP A 183 -2.41 -4.62 -11.38
C ASP A 183 -2.17 -4.18 -9.93
N ASN A 184 -3.22 -4.14 -9.08
CA ASN A 184 -3.14 -3.65 -7.71
C ASN A 184 -3.98 -4.53 -6.76
N LEU A 185 -3.30 -5.38 -5.99
CA LEU A 185 -3.91 -6.35 -5.09
C LEU A 185 -3.46 -6.15 -3.64
N MET A 186 -4.34 -6.39 -2.70
CA MET A 186 -4.05 -6.30 -1.27
C MET A 186 -4.47 -7.58 -0.52
N LEU A 187 -3.57 -8.05 0.34
CA LEU A 187 -3.65 -9.24 1.18
C LEU A 187 -3.58 -8.85 2.66
N PRO A 188 -4.09 -9.66 3.57
CA PRO A 188 -4.84 -10.89 3.37
C PRO A 188 -6.36 -10.67 3.29
N PHE A 189 -6.87 -9.53 3.79
CA PHE A 189 -8.27 -9.11 3.85
C PHE A 189 -8.37 -7.59 4.00
N LEU A 190 -9.55 -7.03 3.87
CA LEU A 190 -9.78 -5.59 4.00
C LEU A 190 -9.28 -5.07 5.36
N LEU A 191 -8.47 -4.00 5.33
CA LEU A 191 -7.86 -3.39 6.52
C LEU A 191 -8.88 -3.20 7.64
N SER A 192 -8.51 -3.60 8.84
CA SER A 192 -9.32 -3.54 10.06
C SER A 192 -10.65 -4.29 10.02
N SER A 193 -10.90 -5.14 9.01
CA SER A 193 -12.17 -5.88 8.90
C SER A 193 -12.31 -7.01 9.93
N ARG A 194 -11.20 -7.44 10.51
CA ARG A 194 -11.14 -8.56 11.46
C ARG A 194 -10.95 -8.13 12.91
N ARG A 195 -11.09 -6.85 13.21
CA ARG A 195 -11.02 -6.31 14.58
C ARG A 195 -12.40 -5.93 15.13
N SER A 196 -12.50 -5.82 16.43
CA SER A 196 -13.75 -5.51 17.13
C SER A 196 -14.05 -4.01 17.28
N ALA A 197 -13.12 -3.12 16.89
CA ALA A 197 -13.24 -1.69 17.05
C ALA A 197 -13.52 -0.95 15.72
N ALA A 198 -13.59 0.38 15.77
CA ALA A 198 -13.69 1.23 14.58
C ALA A 198 -12.57 0.94 13.57
N ARG A 199 -12.87 1.05 12.31
CA ARG A 199 -11.94 0.73 11.22
C ARG A 199 -11.08 1.93 10.87
N TYR A 200 -9.80 1.68 10.62
CA TYR A 200 -8.96 2.64 9.91
C TYR A 200 -9.39 2.78 8.45
N THR A 201 -9.07 3.92 7.87
CA THR A 201 -9.33 4.15 6.45
C THR A 201 -8.47 3.22 5.61
N ALA A 202 -9.12 2.33 4.88
CA ALA A 202 -8.44 1.44 3.96
C ALA A 202 -7.84 2.22 2.78
N PRO A 203 -6.66 1.82 2.27
CA PRO A 203 -6.09 2.36 1.05
C PRO A 203 -7.06 2.35 -0.11
N SER A 204 -7.16 3.45 -0.84
CA SER A 204 -8.05 3.61 -1.98
C SER A 204 -7.52 4.61 -3.00
N ALA A 205 -8.10 4.64 -4.19
CA ALA A 205 -7.71 5.54 -5.28
C ALA A 205 -8.24 6.97 -5.11
N MET A 206 -9.11 7.21 -4.16
CA MET A 206 -9.69 8.51 -3.83
C MET A 206 -10.22 9.27 -5.07
N TYR A 207 -9.65 10.45 -5.36
CA TYR A 207 -10.10 11.28 -6.48
C TYR A 207 -9.66 10.76 -7.87
N LEU A 208 -8.79 9.77 -7.96
CA LEU A 208 -8.47 9.10 -9.23
C LEU A 208 -9.63 8.24 -9.75
N GLY A 209 -10.57 7.90 -8.87
CA GLY A 209 -11.73 7.08 -9.21
C GLY A 209 -11.57 5.61 -8.86
N SER A 210 -12.70 4.98 -8.51
CA SER A 210 -12.74 3.63 -7.93
C SER A 210 -12.26 2.50 -8.86
N ARG A 211 -12.03 2.76 -10.14
CA ARG A 211 -11.41 1.79 -11.06
C ARG A 211 -9.95 1.50 -10.72
N PHE A 212 -9.29 2.42 -10.00
CA PHE A 212 -7.91 2.28 -9.54
C PHE A 212 -7.81 1.84 -8.08
N ASP A 213 -8.93 1.57 -7.41
CA ASP A 213 -8.93 1.03 -6.06
C ASP A 213 -8.17 -0.31 -6.03
N PRO A 214 -7.39 -0.60 -4.99
CA PRO A 214 -6.82 -1.91 -4.82
C PRO A 214 -7.93 -2.95 -4.65
N ILE A 215 -7.72 -4.13 -5.22
CA ILE A 215 -8.61 -5.27 -5.03
C ILE A 215 -8.14 -6.03 -3.79
N TRP A 216 -9.01 -6.10 -2.80
CA TRP A 216 -8.76 -6.86 -1.58
C TRP A 216 -9.07 -8.33 -1.77
N THR A 217 -8.21 -9.16 -1.19
CA THR A 217 -8.48 -10.60 -1.08
C THR A 217 -9.25 -10.92 0.18
N GLU A 218 -9.68 -12.16 0.30
CA GLU A 218 -10.29 -12.73 1.48
C GLU A 218 -9.53 -14.00 1.88
N PHE A 219 -9.03 -14.03 3.09
CA PHE A 219 -8.36 -15.20 3.65
C PHE A 219 -9.39 -16.28 4.01
N ARG A 220 -9.13 -17.51 3.59
CA ARG A 220 -9.86 -18.72 3.96
C ARG A 220 -8.87 -19.74 4.51
N GLY A 221 -9.05 -20.12 5.74
CA GLY A 221 -8.21 -21.09 6.46
C GLY A 221 -8.48 -21.03 7.94
N GLU A 222 -8.01 -22.05 8.65
CA GLU A 222 -8.14 -22.15 10.09
C GLU A 222 -6.79 -21.87 10.77
N ALA A 223 -6.83 -21.15 11.87
CA ALA A 223 -5.69 -20.96 12.74
C ALA A 223 -5.39 -22.25 13.51
N THR A 224 -4.12 -22.60 13.63
CA THR A 224 -3.66 -23.81 14.35
C THR A 224 -3.34 -23.54 15.82
N HIS A 225 -3.12 -22.28 16.20
CA HIS A 225 -2.75 -21.89 17.56
C HIS A 225 -3.76 -20.90 18.13
N SER A 226 -3.97 -21.00 19.46
CA SER A 226 -4.70 -19.98 20.22
C SER A 226 -3.72 -19.02 20.88
N ALA A 227 -4.13 -17.76 21.00
CA ALA A 227 -3.45 -16.75 21.79
C ALA A 227 -4.41 -16.21 22.85
N VAL A 228 -3.90 -16.03 24.05
CA VAL A 228 -4.56 -15.21 25.08
C VAL A 228 -3.98 -13.82 24.97
N ARG A 229 -4.81 -12.86 24.56
CA ARG A 229 -4.36 -11.49 24.41
C ARG A 229 -5.15 -10.55 25.31
N ARG A 230 -4.44 -9.58 25.85
CA ARG A 230 -5.00 -8.47 26.61
C ARG A 230 -4.77 -7.18 25.84
N SER A 231 -5.84 -6.44 25.63
CA SER A 231 -5.84 -5.09 25.11
C SER A 231 -6.26 -4.14 26.24
N HIS A 232 -6.98 -3.07 25.95
CA HIS A 232 -7.57 -2.14 26.93
C HIS A 232 -8.77 -2.72 27.71
N GLY A 233 -8.98 -4.04 27.65
CA GLY A 233 -10.07 -4.77 28.28
C GLY A 233 -9.60 -6.09 28.92
N PRO A 234 -10.54 -6.96 29.33
CA PRO A 234 -10.20 -8.27 29.85
C PRO A 234 -9.47 -9.11 28.81
N ALA A 235 -8.59 -10.01 29.28
CA ALA A 235 -7.93 -10.97 28.40
C ALA A 235 -8.97 -11.86 27.71
N ALA A 236 -8.77 -12.10 26.42
CA ALA A 236 -9.58 -13.00 25.62
C ALA A 236 -8.69 -14.01 24.89
N GLU A 237 -9.16 -15.26 24.84
CA GLU A 237 -8.53 -16.31 24.04
C GLU A 237 -9.21 -16.37 22.68
N PHE A 238 -8.42 -16.45 21.62
CA PHE A 238 -8.91 -16.69 20.28
C PHE A 238 -7.85 -17.38 19.42
N ARG A 239 -8.29 -18.06 18.38
CA ARG A 239 -7.40 -18.65 17.38
C ARG A 239 -6.81 -17.57 16.48
N ASP A 240 -5.50 -17.49 16.46
CA ASP A 240 -4.78 -16.44 15.76
C ASP A 240 -4.01 -17.00 14.55
N PRO A 241 -4.40 -16.66 13.32
CA PRO A 241 -3.73 -17.16 12.13
C PRO A 241 -2.31 -16.59 11.93
N TYR A 242 -1.95 -15.51 12.60
CA TYR A 242 -0.57 -15.02 12.59
C TYR A 242 0.38 -15.91 13.39
N LEU A 243 -0.13 -16.70 14.33
CA LEU A 243 0.65 -17.72 15.05
C LEU A 243 0.76 -19.04 14.28
N GLY A 244 -0.17 -19.31 13.37
CA GLY A 244 -0.12 -20.49 12.54
C GLY A 244 -1.42 -20.74 11.80
N VAL A 245 -1.32 -21.26 10.57
CA VAL A 245 -2.45 -21.64 9.71
C VAL A 245 -2.31 -23.08 9.21
N GLN A 246 -3.43 -23.70 8.89
CA GLN A 246 -3.43 -25.00 8.21
C GLN A 246 -2.92 -24.86 6.76
N ARG A 247 -2.37 -25.96 6.20
CA ARG A 247 -1.78 -25.95 4.85
C ARG A 247 -2.80 -25.72 3.74
N ASP A 248 -4.04 -26.04 3.93
CA ASP A 248 -5.15 -25.83 2.99
C ASP A 248 -5.64 -24.38 2.94
N CYS A 249 -4.98 -23.49 3.68
CA CYS A 249 -5.27 -22.06 3.65
C CYS A 249 -5.11 -21.51 2.22
N ARG A 250 -6.00 -20.58 1.87
CA ARG A 250 -6.05 -19.96 0.54
C ARG A 250 -6.52 -18.51 0.62
N PHE A 251 -6.19 -17.78 -0.43
CA PHE A 251 -6.66 -16.42 -0.63
C PHE A 251 -7.60 -16.40 -1.83
N LEU A 252 -8.68 -15.67 -1.73
CA LEU A 252 -9.67 -15.52 -2.79
C LEU A 252 -9.83 -14.02 -3.08
N ILE A 253 -10.15 -13.68 -4.31
CA ILE A 253 -10.63 -12.32 -4.59
C ILE A 253 -12.00 -12.19 -3.94
N ALA A 254 -12.27 -11.07 -3.25
CA ALA A 254 -13.49 -10.91 -2.45
C ALA A 254 -14.80 -11.22 -3.21
N ALA A 255 -14.83 -10.97 -4.53
CA ALA A 255 -15.95 -11.33 -5.38
C ALA A 255 -16.19 -12.85 -5.52
N GLU A 256 -15.13 -13.67 -5.35
CA GLU A 256 -15.23 -15.15 -5.38
C GLU A 256 -15.69 -15.72 -4.04
N ALA A 257 -15.40 -15.00 -2.95
CA ALA A 257 -15.72 -15.47 -1.60
C ALA A 257 -17.23 -15.59 -1.34
N ASP A 258 -18.04 -14.84 -2.07
CA ASP A 258 -19.51 -14.82 -1.94
C ASP A 258 -20.22 -15.75 -2.93
N LEU A 259 -19.48 -16.50 -3.76
CA LEU A 259 -20.10 -17.43 -4.70
C LEU A 259 -20.53 -18.72 -3.99
N PRO A 260 -21.74 -19.23 -4.27
CA PRO A 260 -22.18 -20.53 -3.77
C PRO A 260 -21.25 -21.65 -4.24
N ASN A 261 -21.04 -22.67 -3.41
CA ASN A 261 -20.16 -23.82 -3.72
C ASN A 261 -20.59 -24.62 -4.96
N ASP A 262 -21.85 -24.47 -5.42
CA ASP A 262 -22.41 -25.11 -6.61
C ASP A 262 -22.32 -24.22 -7.88
N PHE A 263 -21.58 -23.13 -7.83
CA PHE A 263 -21.48 -22.19 -8.92
C PHE A 263 -20.55 -22.71 -10.02
N SER A 264 -21.13 -23.08 -11.17
CA SER A 264 -20.38 -23.58 -12.33
C SER A 264 -20.07 -22.47 -13.35
N LEU A 265 -18.96 -22.63 -14.09
CA LEU A 265 -18.56 -21.74 -15.19
C LEU A 265 -19.68 -21.61 -16.25
N ASP A 266 -20.40 -22.67 -16.55
CA ASP A 266 -21.52 -22.64 -17.50
C ASP A 266 -22.68 -21.78 -17.00
N ARG A 267 -22.94 -21.78 -15.69
CA ARG A 267 -23.95 -20.94 -15.08
C ARG A 267 -23.52 -19.47 -15.07
N LEU A 268 -22.22 -19.21 -14.86
CA LEU A 268 -21.62 -17.89 -14.97
C LEU A 268 -21.74 -17.34 -16.39
N ASN A 269 -21.33 -18.11 -17.40
CA ASN A 269 -21.37 -17.72 -18.81
C ASN A 269 -22.80 -17.46 -19.30
N ARG A 270 -23.77 -18.25 -18.84
CA ARG A 270 -25.20 -18.01 -19.15
C ARG A 270 -25.71 -16.72 -18.53
N ARG A 271 -25.33 -16.40 -17.28
CA ARG A 271 -25.69 -15.13 -16.63
C ARG A 271 -25.01 -13.94 -17.29
N ARG A 272 -23.73 -14.07 -17.70
CA ARG A 272 -23.00 -13.07 -18.45
C ARG A 272 -23.68 -12.78 -19.78
N SER A 273 -24.00 -13.80 -20.57
CA SER A 273 -24.70 -13.65 -21.84
C SER A 273 -26.08 -12.97 -21.70
N LEU A 274 -26.82 -13.29 -20.64
CA LEU A 274 -28.13 -12.66 -20.37
C LEU A 274 -27.96 -11.20 -19.97
N LEU A 275 -26.95 -10.87 -19.13
CA LEU A 275 -26.62 -9.50 -18.75
C LEU A 275 -26.19 -8.68 -19.97
N ASP A 276 -25.33 -9.21 -20.84
CA ASP A 276 -24.87 -8.55 -22.07
C ASP A 276 -26.03 -8.27 -23.02
N GLN A 277 -27.00 -9.17 -23.10
CA GLN A 277 -28.24 -8.97 -23.89
C GLN A 277 -29.09 -7.84 -23.31
N LEU A 278 -29.32 -7.83 -21.99
CA LEU A 278 -30.07 -6.79 -21.29
C LEU A 278 -29.39 -5.43 -21.36
N GLU A 279 -28.08 -5.38 -21.24
CA GLU A 279 -27.30 -4.14 -21.34
C GLU A 279 -27.23 -3.63 -22.78
N THR A 280 -27.22 -4.51 -23.77
CA THR A 280 -27.32 -4.12 -25.18
C THR A 280 -28.67 -3.49 -25.47
N LEU A 281 -29.76 -4.06 -24.93
CA LEU A 281 -31.10 -3.47 -25.01
C LEU A 281 -31.14 -2.08 -24.31
N ARG A 282 -30.54 -1.94 -23.15
CA ARG A 282 -30.45 -0.68 -22.40
C ARG A 282 -29.61 0.37 -23.13
N ARG A 283 -28.45 -0.02 -23.68
CA ARG A 283 -27.57 0.88 -24.48
C ARG A 283 -28.26 1.39 -25.76
N ASN A 284 -29.08 0.57 -26.35
CA ASN A 284 -29.86 0.99 -27.52
C ASN A 284 -30.97 2.00 -27.15
N LEU A 285 -31.37 2.06 -25.86
CA LEU A 285 -32.31 3.04 -25.31
C LEU A 285 -31.60 4.32 -24.84
N ASP A 286 -30.36 4.20 -24.34
CA ASP A 286 -29.54 5.30 -23.82
C ASP A 286 -28.34 5.60 -24.73
N GLN A 287 -28.59 6.23 -25.90
CA GLN A 287 -27.55 6.51 -26.90
C GLN A 287 -26.41 7.47 -26.47
N GLN A 288 -26.32 7.86 -25.21
CA GLN A 288 -25.32 8.84 -24.72
C GLN A 288 -24.57 8.48 -23.42
N ALA A 289 -24.78 7.35 -22.82
CA ALA A 289 -24.06 6.99 -21.59
C ALA A 289 -22.82 6.15 -21.92
N GLY A 290 -21.65 6.71 -21.68
CA GLY A 290 -20.39 5.95 -21.66
C GLY A 290 -20.47 4.77 -20.66
N ARG A 291 -19.61 3.74 -20.81
CA ARG A 291 -19.56 2.59 -19.92
C ARG A 291 -19.57 3.03 -18.46
N SER A 292 -20.55 2.59 -17.70
CA SER A 292 -20.64 2.97 -16.29
C SER A 292 -19.49 2.32 -15.50
N VAL A 293 -19.10 2.92 -14.38
CA VAL A 293 -18.11 2.35 -13.46
C VAL A 293 -18.54 0.94 -13.00
N LEU A 294 -19.85 0.72 -12.89
CA LEU A 294 -20.41 -0.56 -12.53
C LEU A 294 -20.18 -1.62 -13.61
N ASP A 295 -20.28 -1.27 -14.90
CA ASP A 295 -20.03 -2.19 -16.02
C ASP A 295 -18.54 -2.59 -16.05
N GLN A 296 -17.63 -1.67 -15.82
CA GLN A 296 -16.19 -1.95 -15.73
C GLN A 296 -15.87 -2.89 -14.56
N LYS A 297 -16.46 -2.66 -13.39
CA LYS A 297 -16.29 -3.54 -12.21
C LYS A 297 -16.87 -4.95 -12.45
N ARG A 298 -17.98 -5.06 -13.16
CA ARG A 298 -18.57 -6.35 -13.54
C ARG A 298 -17.71 -7.10 -14.56
N GLU A 299 -17.23 -6.43 -15.60
CA GLU A 299 -16.30 -7.04 -16.58
C GLU A 299 -15.04 -7.55 -15.89
N LEU A 300 -14.48 -6.76 -14.97
CA LEU A 300 -13.33 -7.16 -14.17
C LEU A 300 -13.68 -8.41 -13.32
N ALA A 301 -14.79 -8.41 -12.59
CA ALA A 301 -15.22 -9.55 -11.79
C ALA A 301 -15.40 -10.83 -12.64
N PHE A 302 -16.02 -10.73 -13.82
CA PHE A 302 -16.15 -11.87 -14.72
C PHE A 302 -14.80 -12.35 -15.28
N SER A 303 -13.90 -11.44 -15.65
CA SER A 303 -12.57 -11.81 -16.14
C SER A 303 -11.73 -12.51 -15.05
N LEU A 304 -11.88 -12.07 -13.79
CA LEU A 304 -11.24 -12.67 -12.64
C LEU A 304 -11.71 -14.13 -12.41
N LEU A 305 -13.02 -14.36 -12.52
CA LEU A 305 -13.61 -15.69 -12.31
C LEU A 305 -13.28 -16.69 -13.43
N ASP A 306 -13.08 -16.22 -14.66
CA ASP A 306 -12.82 -17.09 -15.83
C ASP A 306 -11.32 -17.32 -16.09
N SER A 307 -10.44 -16.53 -15.51
CA SER A 307 -9.01 -16.58 -15.78
C SER A 307 -8.32 -17.80 -15.15
N LYS A 308 -7.83 -18.71 -15.99
CA LYS A 308 -6.95 -19.81 -15.55
C LYS A 308 -5.66 -19.26 -14.91
N ALA A 309 -5.12 -18.17 -15.43
CA ALA A 309 -3.90 -17.55 -14.91
C ALA A 309 -4.08 -17.08 -13.46
N ILE A 310 -5.24 -16.47 -13.14
CA ILE A 310 -5.56 -16.05 -11.79
C ILE A 310 -5.68 -17.26 -10.87
N ARG A 311 -6.46 -18.27 -11.24
CA ARG A 311 -6.60 -19.48 -10.42
C ARG A 311 -5.24 -20.13 -10.14
N THR A 312 -4.37 -20.23 -11.16
CA THR A 312 -3.02 -20.74 -11.00
C THR A 312 -2.18 -19.87 -10.06
N ALA A 313 -2.24 -18.53 -10.18
CA ALA A 313 -1.48 -17.62 -9.33
C ALA A 313 -1.93 -17.69 -7.86
N PHE A 314 -3.21 -17.91 -7.60
CA PHE A 314 -3.77 -18.02 -6.24
C PHE A 314 -3.64 -19.42 -5.62
N ASP A 315 -3.25 -20.42 -6.39
CA ASP A 315 -3.12 -21.80 -5.93
C ASP A 315 -1.77 -22.04 -5.23
N LEU A 316 -1.76 -21.90 -3.90
CA LEU A 316 -0.60 -22.14 -3.06
C LEU A 316 -0.15 -23.64 -3.01
N GLU A 317 -1.01 -24.57 -3.39
CA GLU A 317 -0.69 -25.99 -3.38
C GLU A 317 0.33 -26.34 -4.47
N GLN A 318 0.49 -25.49 -5.48
CA GLN A 318 1.52 -25.64 -6.50
C GLN A 318 2.95 -25.38 -5.98
N GLU A 319 3.08 -24.76 -4.82
CA GLU A 319 4.39 -24.54 -4.20
C GLU A 319 4.82 -25.74 -3.36
N PRO A 320 6.11 -26.11 -3.43
CA PRO A 320 6.65 -27.17 -2.59
C PRO A 320 6.34 -26.91 -1.10
N ALA A 321 5.93 -27.98 -0.39
CA ALA A 321 5.63 -27.87 1.04
C ALA A 321 6.79 -27.26 1.84
N LYS A 322 8.04 -27.63 1.48
CA LYS A 322 9.25 -27.07 2.11
C LYS A 322 9.32 -25.54 1.94
N LEU A 323 9.03 -25.01 0.74
CA LEU A 323 9.08 -23.58 0.50
C LEU A 323 7.99 -22.86 1.31
N ARG A 324 6.79 -23.43 1.39
CA ARG A 324 5.70 -22.91 2.23
C ARG A 324 6.08 -22.85 3.70
N ASP A 325 6.81 -23.87 4.21
CA ASP A 325 7.36 -23.90 5.57
C ASP A 325 8.44 -22.83 5.77
N GLU A 326 9.31 -22.62 4.80
CA GLU A 326 10.35 -21.58 4.85
C GLU A 326 9.79 -20.17 4.93
N TYR A 327 8.69 -19.87 4.23
CA TYR A 327 7.95 -18.60 4.40
C TYR A 327 7.25 -18.49 5.76
N GLY A 328 7.06 -19.60 6.44
CA GLY A 328 6.26 -19.74 7.68
C GLY A 328 4.80 -20.08 7.38
N LEU A 329 4.29 -21.13 8.04
CA LEU A 329 2.86 -21.48 7.99
C LEU A 329 2.05 -20.56 8.92
N THR A 330 2.12 -19.26 8.66
CA THR A 330 1.38 -18.20 9.33
C THR A 330 0.62 -17.38 8.30
N LEU A 331 -0.36 -16.61 8.73
CA LEU A 331 -1.11 -15.74 7.80
C LEU A 331 -0.18 -14.78 7.06
N PHE A 332 0.79 -14.16 7.74
CA PHE A 332 1.73 -13.24 7.11
C PHE A 332 2.69 -13.96 6.14
N GLY A 333 3.23 -15.12 6.54
CA GLY A 333 4.13 -15.91 5.70
C GLY A 333 3.46 -16.39 4.41
N GLN A 334 2.25 -16.96 4.51
CA GLN A 334 1.52 -17.43 3.33
C GLN A 334 0.99 -16.28 2.47
N SER A 335 0.65 -15.13 3.05
CA SER A 335 0.33 -13.90 2.30
C SER A 335 1.53 -13.37 1.53
N THR A 336 2.73 -13.42 2.13
CA THR A 336 3.98 -12.99 1.48
C THR A 336 4.34 -13.92 0.32
N LEU A 337 4.18 -15.23 0.49
CA LEU A 337 4.34 -16.20 -0.61
C LEU A 337 3.31 -15.95 -1.72
N GLN A 338 2.04 -15.69 -1.34
CA GLN A 338 1.00 -15.34 -2.32
C GLN A 338 1.36 -14.07 -3.10
N ALA A 339 1.93 -13.05 -2.45
CA ALA A 339 2.37 -11.82 -3.10
C ALA A 339 3.48 -12.09 -4.13
N ARG A 340 4.47 -12.94 -3.81
CA ARG A 340 5.51 -13.35 -4.75
C ARG A 340 4.89 -14.03 -5.98
N ARG A 341 3.95 -14.97 -5.80
CA ARG A 341 3.25 -15.66 -6.89
C ARG A 341 2.48 -14.70 -7.80
N LEU A 342 1.80 -13.73 -7.19
CA LEU A 342 1.05 -12.72 -7.94
C LEU A 342 1.96 -11.84 -8.79
N VAL A 343 3.11 -11.42 -8.25
CA VAL A 343 4.13 -10.67 -9.01
C VAL A 343 4.74 -11.51 -10.11
N GLU A 344 5.06 -12.78 -9.85
CA GLU A 344 5.55 -13.73 -10.86
C GLU A 344 4.54 -13.93 -12.00
N ALA A 345 3.25 -13.87 -11.69
CA ALA A 345 2.16 -13.96 -12.67
C ALA A 345 1.83 -12.62 -13.36
N GLY A 346 2.57 -11.55 -13.07
CA GLY A 346 2.49 -10.25 -13.74
C GLY A 346 1.70 -9.16 -13.01
N CYS A 347 1.29 -9.37 -11.75
CA CYS A 347 0.71 -8.29 -10.95
C CYS A 347 1.73 -7.17 -10.74
N ARG A 348 1.33 -5.92 -10.99
CA ARG A 348 2.21 -4.76 -10.93
C ARG A 348 2.53 -4.32 -9.51
N PHE A 349 1.52 -4.34 -8.61
CA PHE A 349 1.64 -3.88 -7.24
C PHE A 349 0.85 -4.79 -6.29
N VAL A 350 1.55 -5.43 -5.37
CA VAL A 350 0.93 -6.28 -4.35
C VAL A 350 1.28 -5.77 -2.97
N THR A 351 0.27 -5.54 -2.13
CA THR A 351 0.45 -5.17 -0.73
C THR A 351 0.05 -6.33 0.17
N VAL A 352 0.91 -6.64 1.12
CA VAL A 352 0.61 -7.55 2.24
C VAL A 352 0.58 -6.71 3.51
N VAL A 353 -0.56 -6.66 4.17
CA VAL A 353 -0.71 -5.94 5.43
C VAL A 353 -0.64 -6.91 6.59
N TRP A 354 0.26 -6.69 7.52
CA TRP A 354 0.17 -7.32 8.84
C TRP A 354 -0.82 -6.52 9.65
N ASP A 355 -2.08 -6.90 9.59
CA ASP A 355 -3.20 -6.19 10.21
C ASP A 355 -3.57 -6.80 11.57
N GLU A 356 -4.43 -6.10 12.27
CA GLU A 356 -5.03 -6.60 13.52
C GLU A 356 -6.02 -7.74 13.23
N PHE A 357 -6.02 -8.74 14.11
CA PHE A 357 -6.93 -9.88 14.02
C PHE A 357 -7.56 -10.18 15.38
N GLY A 358 -8.87 -10.23 15.41
CA GLY A 358 -9.67 -10.58 16.58
C GLY A 358 -9.75 -9.51 17.67
N GLN A 359 -8.69 -8.76 17.93
CA GLN A 359 -8.62 -7.73 18.96
C GLN A 359 -8.03 -6.42 18.47
N LEU A 360 -8.36 -5.36 19.19
CA LEU A 360 -7.69 -4.06 19.10
C LEU A 360 -6.23 -4.20 19.57
N ASN A 361 -5.31 -3.45 18.98
CA ASN A 361 -3.88 -3.49 19.26
C ASN A 361 -3.24 -4.87 19.06
N ALA A 362 -3.77 -5.69 18.16
CA ALA A 362 -3.07 -6.81 17.57
C ALA A 362 -2.02 -6.29 16.55
N GLY A 363 -1.29 -7.16 15.89
CA GLY A 363 -0.21 -6.71 15.00
C GLY A 363 0.95 -6.06 15.78
N TRP A 364 1.59 -5.05 15.20
CA TRP A 364 2.80 -4.44 15.76
C TRP A 364 2.54 -3.36 16.83
N ASP A 365 1.28 -3.16 17.21
CA ASP A 365 0.89 -2.23 18.27
C ASP A 365 1.06 -2.87 19.65
N THR A 366 2.28 -2.83 20.21
CA THR A 366 2.70 -3.56 21.39
C THR A 366 2.71 -2.73 22.67
N HIS A 367 1.61 -2.05 22.99
CA HIS A 367 1.43 -1.33 24.26
C HIS A 367 1.40 -2.26 25.48
N VAL A 368 0.92 -3.47 25.30
CA VAL A 368 0.84 -4.50 26.33
C VAL A 368 1.38 -5.82 25.81
N ASP A 369 1.86 -6.67 26.70
CA ASP A 369 2.41 -7.99 26.39
C ASP A 369 3.54 -7.94 25.34
N HIS A 370 4.30 -6.86 25.36
CA HIS A 370 5.26 -6.47 24.33
C HIS A 370 6.23 -7.61 23.96
N TYR A 371 6.94 -8.16 24.94
CA TYR A 371 7.95 -9.17 24.67
C TYR A 371 7.38 -10.49 24.18
N ASN A 372 6.31 -10.99 24.82
CA ASN A 372 5.72 -12.27 24.39
C ASN A 372 5.20 -12.19 22.98
N ARG A 373 4.62 -11.04 22.60
CA ARG A 373 4.15 -10.82 21.23
C ARG A 373 5.31 -10.69 20.25
N LEU A 374 6.35 -9.92 20.60
CA LEU A 374 7.51 -9.79 19.74
C LEU A 374 8.18 -11.14 19.50
N THR A 375 8.48 -11.90 20.56
CA THR A 375 9.28 -13.13 20.46
C THR A 375 8.47 -14.35 20.01
N GLY A 376 7.17 -14.39 20.30
CA GLY A 376 6.31 -15.53 19.96
C GLY A 376 5.62 -15.42 18.61
N GLU A 377 5.52 -14.22 18.04
CA GLU A 377 4.72 -14.01 16.84
C GLU A 377 5.41 -13.09 15.83
N LEU A 378 5.63 -11.81 16.23
CA LEU A 378 5.91 -10.73 15.28
C LEU A 378 7.30 -10.85 14.66
N LEU A 379 8.34 -11.01 15.48
CA LEU A 379 9.72 -11.14 14.99
C LEU A 379 9.93 -12.46 14.22
N PRO A 380 9.54 -13.65 14.75
CA PRO A 380 9.69 -14.89 14.00
C PRO A 380 8.90 -14.91 12.68
N GLY A 381 7.68 -14.37 12.67
CA GLY A 381 6.86 -14.29 11.47
C GLY A 381 7.48 -13.38 10.39
N LEU A 382 8.01 -12.23 10.80
CA LEU A 382 8.74 -11.32 9.90
C LEU A 382 10.05 -11.94 9.41
N ASP A 383 10.80 -12.56 10.31
CA ASP A 383 12.09 -13.19 10.01
C ASP A 383 11.98 -14.23 8.89
N LEU A 384 11.04 -15.16 9.03
CA LEU A 384 10.80 -16.20 8.04
C LEU A 384 10.28 -15.63 6.71
N ALA A 385 9.23 -14.83 6.77
CA ALA A 385 8.56 -14.33 5.58
C ALA A 385 9.47 -13.44 4.73
N PHE A 386 10.12 -12.43 5.33
CA PHE A 386 10.97 -11.50 4.61
C PHE A 386 12.25 -12.17 4.09
N SER A 387 12.97 -12.91 4.94
CA SER A 387 14.23 -13.54 4.52
C SER A 387 14.01 -14.55 3.39
N THR A 388 12.92 -15.31 3.45
CA THR A 388 12.58 -16.27 2.40
C THR A 388 12.14 -15.56 1.13
N LEU A 389 11.36 -14.47 1.22
CA LEU A 389 10.99 -13.68 0.05
C LEU A 389 12.22 -13.18 -0.71
N ILE A 390 13.22 -12.62 0.01
CA ILE A 390 14.45 -12.13 -0.64
C ILE A 390 15.21 -13.26 -1.32
N ARG A 391 15.39 -14.39 -0.65
CA ARG A 391 16.09 -15.57 -1.22
C ARG A 391 15.34 -16.18 -2.41
N ASP A 392 14.01 -16.28 -2.33
CA ASP A 392 13.17 -16.86 -3.37
C ASP A 392 13.14 -15.96 -4.63
N LEU A 393 13.00 -14.63 -4.45
CA LEU A 393 13.11 -13.68 -5.56
C LEU A 393 14.50 -13.70 -6.22
N GLU A 394 15.58 -13.79 -5.42
CA GLU A 394 16.94 -13.88 -5.94
C GLU A 394 17.17 -15.20 -6.71
N ALA A 395 16.74 -16.32 -6.15
CA ALA A 395 16.87 -17.65 -6.79
C ALA A 395 16.08 -17.75 -8.11
N ARG A 396 14.99 -16.99 -8.26
CA ARG A 396 14.19 -16.90 -9.50
C ARG A 396 14.67 -15.82 -10.46
N GLY A 397 15.72 -15.06 -10.12
CA GLY A 397 16.17 -13.92 -10.92
C GLY A 397 15.19 -12.74 -10.97
N MET A 398 14.27 -12.67 -10.02
CA MET A 398 13.23 -11.63 -9.97
C MET A 398 13.64 -10.42 -9.13
N LEU A 399 14.64 -10.55 -8.25
CA LEU A 399 15.00 -9.49 -7.31
C LEU A 399 15.49 -8.20 -7.99
N ASP A 400 16.09 -8.32 -9.17
CA ASP A 400 16.58 -7.16 -9.94
C ASP A 400 15.47 -6.37 -10.64
N ASP A 401 14.28 -6.93 -10.76
CA ASP A 401 13.10 -6.33 -11.38
C ASP A 401 11.98 -6.02 -10.35
N ALA A 402 11.94 -6.75 -9.23
CA ALA A 402 10.96 -6.56 -8.18
C ALA A 402 11.48 -5.64 -7.08
N LEU A 403 10.69 -4.64 -6.70
CA LEU A 403 10.95 -3.74 -5.58
C LEU A 403 10.20 -4.24 -4.35
N VAL A 404 10.95 -4.67 -3.34
CA VAL A 404 10.41 -5.10 -2.05
C VAL A 404 10.50 -3.95 -1.06
N LEU A 405 9.36 -3.55 -0.53
CA LEU A 405 9.21 -2.46 0.44
C LEU A 405 8.72 -3.04 1.76
N VAL A 406 9.40 -2.79 2.87
CA VAL A 406 8.89 -3.05 4.21
C VAL A 406 8.71 -1.72 4.91
N MET A 407 7.46 -1.35 5.09
CA MET A 407 7.07 -0.02 5.58
C MET A 407 6.14 -0.13 6.79
N ASN A 408 6.18 0.90 7.57
CA ASN A 408 5.27 1.12 8.69
C ASN A 408 5.03 2.62 8.88
N GLU A 409 4.12 2.97 9.80
CA GLU A 409 3.73 4.36 10.03
C GLU A 409 4.58 5.09 11.08
N MET A 410 5.18 4.39 12.05
CA MET A 410 5.92 5.00 13.17
C MET A 410 6.77 3.97 13.90
N GLY A 411 7.62 4.43 14.83
CA GLY A 411 8.33 3.60 15.80
C GLY A 411 7.63 3.55 17.15
N ARG A 412 8.38 3.21 18.20
CA ARG A 412 7.91 3.08 19.58
C ARG A 412 8.73 3.93 20.54
N THR A 413 8.09 4.35 21.65
CA THR A 413 8.75 5.16 22.68
C THR A 413 10.03 4.49 23.18
N PRO A 414 11.13 5.25 23.37
CA PRO A 414 12.37 4.69 23.92
C PRO A 414 12.19 4.11 25.31
N ARG A 415 11.40 4.74 26.16
CA ARG A 415 11.05 4.21 27.48
C ARG A 415 9.79 3.36 27.42
N PHE A 416 9.74 2.32 28.24
CA PHE A 416 8.53 1.55 28.42
C PHE A 416 7.44 2.37 29.09
N GLU A 417 6.21 2.18 28.64
CA GLU A 417 4.97 2.72 29.20
C GLU A 417 4.14 1.55 29.73
N GLY A 418 4.37 1.16 30.99
CA GLY A 418 3.78 -0.05 31.55
C GLY A 418 4.40 -1.33 30.99
N GLU A 419 3.60 -2.18 30.35
CA GLU A 419 4.03 -3.50 29.85
C GLU A 419 4.59 -3.46 28.42
N GLY A 420 4.57 -2.31 27.76
CA GLY A 420 5.02 -2.15 26.39
C GLY A 420 5.56 -0.77 26.08
N ARG A 421 5.49 -0.41 24.81
CA ARG A 421 5.97 0.91 24.34
C ARG A 421 4.83 1.65 23.66
N GLY A 422 4.74 2.95 23.91
CA GLY A 422 3.80 3.87 23.26
C GLY A 422 4.16 4.20 21.81
N HIS A 423 3.35 5.03 21.17
CA HIS A 423 3.57 5.48 19.79
C HIS A 423 4.69 6.50 19.71
N TRP A 424 5.53 6.43 18.67
CA TRP A 424 6.66 7.33 18.50
C TRP A 424 6.98 7.63 17.04
N GLY A 425 6.51 8.79 16.55
CA GLY A 425 6.79 9.22 15.17
C GLY A 425 8.18 9.84 14.96
N ARG A 426 8.90 10.23 16.04
CA ARG A 426 10.14 11.01 15.95
C ARG A 426 11.36 10.20 15.51
N ALA A 427 11.28 8.86 15.54
CA ALA A 427 12.34 7.98 15.07
C ALA A 427 11.73 6.60 14.73
N TYR A 428 11.87 6.18 13.48
CA TYR A 428 11.47 4.83 13.04
C TYR A 428 12.25 4.40 11.81
N SER A 429 12.12 3.12 11.45
CA SER A 429 12.90 2.51 10.39
C SER A 429 12.00 1.81 9.39
N ASN A 430 12.32 1.97 8.12
CA ASN A 430 11.82 1.17 7.01
C ASN A 430 13.01 0.53 6.27
N PHE A 431 12.76 -0.55 5.53
CA PHE A 431 13.82 -1.21 4.78
C PHE A 431 13.31 -1.74 3.44
N PHE A 432 14.23 -1.84 2.49
CA PHE A 432 13.92 -1.98 1.08
C PHE A 432 14.92 -2.90 0.40
N ALA A 433 14.48 -3.64 -0.61
CA ALA A 433 15.36 -4.47 -1.42
C ALA A 433 14.91 -4.53 -2.88
N GLY A 434 15.82 -4.86 -3.78
CA GLY A 434 15.52 -5.13 -5.18
C GLY A 434 15.71 -3.94 -6.11
N ALA A 435 15.01 -3.98 -7.20
CA ALA A 435 15.11 -3.18 -8.41
C ALA A 435 15.64 -1.74 -8.26
N GLY A 436 16.90 -1.52 -8.66
CA GLY A 436 17.52 -0.18 -8.67
C GLY A 436 17.97 0.35 -7.32
N LEU A 437 17.75 -0.40 -6.24
CA LEU A 437 18.25 -0.05 -4.91
C LEU A 437 19.68 -0.51 -4.70
N LYS A 438 20.42 0.30 -3.95
CA LYS A 438 21.77 -0.04 -3.49
C LYS A 438 21.69 -1.19 -2.49
N ARG A 439 22.43 -2.26 -2.72
CA ARG A 439 22.50 -3.42 -1.83
C ARG A 439 23.40 -3.12 -0.64
N GLY A 440 23.07 -3.63 0.54
CA GLY A 440 23.88 -3.55 1.73
C GLY A 440 24.14 -2.12 2.19
N ASN A 441 23.08 -1.32 2.41
CA ASN A 441 23.21 0.09 2.69
C ASN A 441 22.41 0.52 3.92
N ILE A 442 22.96 1.42 4.71
CA ILE A 442 22.32 2.01 5.89
C ILE A 442 22.27 3.52 5.72
N ILE A 443 21.09 4.11 5.82
CA ILE A 443 20.88 5.54 5.70
C ILE A 443 20.37 6.10 7.03
N GLY A 444 21.07 7.14 7.47
CA GLY A 444 20.73 7.87 8.66
C GLY A 444 21.01 7.14 9.97
N ARG A 445 20.84 7.86 11.05
CA ARG A 445 21.14 7.41 12.41
C ARG A 445 20.26 8.13 13.41
N THR A 446 19.82 7.43 14.42
CA THR A 446 19.17 8.01 15.60
C THR A 446 20.19 8.32 16.70
N ASP A 447 19.76 9.00 17.75
CA ASP A 447 20.56 9.30 18.94
C ASP A 447 20.90 8.03 19.75
N ALA A 448 21.60 8.20 20.85
CA ALA A 448 22.11 7.10 21.68
C ALA A 448 20.99 6.22 22.31
N ILE A 449 19.77 6.72 22.35
CA ILE A 449 18.60 6.04 22.93
C ILE A 449 17.48 5.76 21.93
N GLY A 450 17.70 6.04 20.64
CA GLY A 450 16.69 5.83 19.59
C GLY A 450 15.47 6.72 19.69
N ALA A 451 15.58 7.88 20.35
CA ALA A 451 14.47 8.80 20.60
C ALA A 451 14.26 9.80 19.46
N THR A 452 15.34 10.30 18.86
CA THR A 452 15.29 11.27 17.79
C THR A 452 16.28 10.94 16.70
N VAL A 453 16.03 11.44 15.51
CA VAL A 453 16.98 11.34 14.40
C VAL A 453 18.15 12.28 14.64
N ALA A 454 19.37 11.74 14.66
CA ALA A 454 20.61 12.47 14.86
C ALA A 454 21.32 12.81 13.53
N ASP A 455 21.03 12.06 12.46
CA ASP A 455 21.68 12.25 11.18
C ASP A 455 20.73 11.88 10.02
N ARG A 456 20.74 12.72 8.97
CA ARG A 456 19.96 12.50 7.73
C ARG A 456 18.46 12.30 7.99
N PRO A 457 17.73 13.27 8.59
CA PRO A 457 16.29 13.14 8.79
C PRO A 457 15.54 13.01 7.46
N LEU A 458 14.68 12.03 7.38
CA LEU A 458 13.87 11.69 6.21
C LEU A 458 12.39 11.55 6.61
N THR A 459 11.52 11.73 5.64
CA THR A 459 10.06 11.60 5.82
C THR A 459 9.47 10.51 4.93
N ALA A 460 8.24 10.12 5.18
CA ALA A 460 7.52 9.19 4.30
C ALA A 460 7.42 9.74 2.86
N LYS A 461 7.35 11.08 2.68
CA LYS A 461 7.31 11.72 1.36
C LYS A 461 8.60 11.51 0.56
N ASP A 462 9.76 11.53 1.21
CA ASP A 462 11.06 11.24 0.56
C ASP A 462 11.14 9.79 0.13
N VAL A 463 10.66 8.88 0.97
CA VAL A 463 10.55 7.45 0.62
C VAL A 463 9.64 7.25 -0.58
N LEU A 464 8.45 7.86 -0.58
CA LEU A 464 7.50 7.76 -1.70
C LEU A 464 8.06 8.36 -2.99
N ALA A 465 8.75 9.51 -2.91
CA ALA A 465 9.43 10.10 -4.07
C ALA A 465 10.47 9.14 -4.66
N THR A 466 11.22 8.45 -3.80
CA THR A 466 12.21 7.44 -4.23
C THR A 466 11.52 6.22 -4.85
N ILE A 467 10.42 5.74 -4.27
CA ILE A 467 9.64 4.63 -4.81
C ILE A 467 9.06 4.99 -6.18
N TYR A 468 8.47 6.17 -6.34
CA TYR A 468 7.94 6.62 -7.64
C TYR A 468 9.04 6.71 -8.69
N HIS A 469 10.21 7.26 -8.34
CA HIS A 469 11.37 7.28 -9.22
C HIS A 469 11.76 5.87 -9.69
N LEU A 470 11.90 4.92 -8.78
CA LEU A 470 12.25 3.52 -9.11
C LEU A 470 11.20 2.83 -10.00
N ILE A 471 9.91 3.17 -9.83
CA ILE A 471 8.81 2.64 -10.66
C ILE A 471 8.74 3.36 -12.03
N GLY A 472 9.46 4.48 -12.20
CA GLY A 472 9.48 5.27 -13.43
C GLY A 472 8.39 6.34 -13.48
N ILE A 473 7.87 6.77 -12.35
CA ILE A 473 6.96 7.92 -12.24
C ILE A 473 7.79 9.12 -11.75
N ASN A 474 7.68 10.26 -12.43
CA ASN A 474 8.36 11.48 -11.97
C ASN A 474 7.74 11.94 -10.64
N PRO A 475 8.50 12.00 -9.53
CA PRO A 475 7.99 12.42 -8.22
C PRO A 475 7.43 13.84 -8.19
N ASN A 476 7.85 14.69 -9.11
CA ASN A 476 7.38 16.08 -9.25
C ASN A 476 6.07 16.20 -10.04
N SER A 477 5.48 15.08 -10.47
CA SER A 477 4.18 15.07 -11.14
C SER A 477 3.06 15.55 -10.22
N THR A 478 2.00 16.06 -10.82
CA THR A 478 0.76 16.43 -10.14
C THR A 478 -0.39 15.54 -10.60
N LEU A 479 -1.36 15.38 -9.72
CA LEU A 479 -2.65 14.73 -9.99
C LEU A 479 -3.76 15.77 -9.81
N ASP A 480 -4.74 15.78 -10.70
CA ASP A 480 -5.89 16.66 -10.55
C ASP A 480 -6.88 16.10 -9.51
N ASP A 481 -7.23 16.91 -8.51
CA ASP A 481 -8.25 16.56 -7.54
C ASP A 481 -9.68 16.64 -8.14
N ARG A 482 -10.71 16.39 -7.32
CA ARG A 482 -12.12 16.44 -7.75
C ARG A 482 -12.58 17.83 -8.26
N LEU A 483 -11.80 18.87 -8.01
CA LEU A 483 -12.04 20.24 -8.43
C LEU A 483 -11.12 20.66 -9.58
N ASN A 484 -10.42 19.71 -10.20
CA ASN A 484 -9.40 19.93 -11.22
C ASN A 484 -8.28 20.88 -10.75
N ARG A 485 -7.86 20.74 -9.50
CA ARG A 485 -6.72 21.45 -8.94
C ARG A 485 -5.52 20.50 -8.93
N PRO A 486 -4.35 20.94 -9.44
CA PRO A 486 -3.15 20.12 -9.44
C PRO A 486 -2.66 19.92 -7.99
N VAL A 487 -2.56 18.68 -7.57
CA VAL A 487 -2.04 18.26 -6.26
C VAL A 487 -0.69 17.58 -6.49
N PRO A 488 0.40 18.06 -5.88
CA PRO A 488 1.71 17.42 -6.01
C PRO A 488 1.69 15.99 -5.49
N LEU A 489 2.34 15.08 -6.22
CA LEU A 489 2.37 13.66 -5.87
C LEU A 489 3.10 13.37 -4.55
N CYS A 490 4.23 14.04 -4.32
CA CYS A 490 5.05 13.89 -3.11
C CYS A 490 5.23 15.19 -2.34
N HIS A 491 4.51 16.26 -2.68
CA HIS A 491 4.67 17.60 -2.11
C HIS A 491 6.16 18.05 -2.10
N ASP A 492 6.77 18.21 -0.91
CA ASP A 492 8.17 18.60 -0.72
C ASP A 492 9.12 17.41 -0.59
N GLY A 493 8.62 16.17 -0.73
CA GLY A 493 9.43 14.94 -0.70
C GLY A 493 10.43 14.88 -1.85
N LYS A 494 11.62 14.39 -1.56
CA LYS A 494 12.75 14.31 -2.52
C LYS A 494 13.22 12.88 -2.64
N VAL A 495 13.64 12.51 -3.84
CA VAL A 495 14.34 11.23 -4.05
C VAL A 495 15.58 11.19 -3.15
N ILE A 496 15.81 10.05 -2.52
CA ILE A 496 16.95 9.77 -1.63
C ILE A 496 18.06 9.14 -2.49
N PRO A 497 19.05 9.93 -2.95
CA PRO A 497 20.07 9.42 -3.88
C PRO A 497 20.90 8.29 -3.29
N GLU A 498 21.08 8.29 -1.98
CA GLU A 498 21.84 7.28 -1.24
C GLU A 498 21.18 5.89 -1.29
N MET A 499 19.87 5.81 -1.61
CA MET A 499 19.16 4.52 -1.81
C MET A 499 19.44 3.91 -3.18
N LEU A 500 19.88 4.68 -4.16
CA LEU A 500 19.96 4.29 -5.56
C LEU A 500 21.28 3.59 -5.90
N ALA A 501 21.23 2.58 -6.81
CA ALA A 501 22.38 1.82 -7.28
C ALA A 501 22.99 2.41 -8.56
#